data_a7b3b3c9aafecc4ec2553aa2e0be3245
#
_entry.id   a7b3b3c9aafecc4ec2553aa2e0be3245
#
_cell.length_a   1.000
_cell.length_b   1.000
_cell.length_c   1.000
_cell.angle_alpha   90.00
_cell.angle_beta   90.00
_cell.angle_gamma   90.00
#
_symmetry.space_group_name_H-M   'P 1'
#
loop_
_entity.id
_entity.type
_entity.pdbx_description
1 polymer ?
#
loop_
_entity_poly.entity_id
_entity_poly.type
_entity_poly.pdbx_seq_one_letter_code
_entity_poly.pdbx_strand_id
1 'polypeptide(L)'
;MWQSMFSVQIPILEKILRTVLVYATMVLLFRLVGKRDLAVLNTFDFVVIFLLSNVVQNAIIGSDNSLLGGVIGAATLVGINDLVNRWLARSARATRVLEGTPTTVIEDGQFIPRALRRLSLRPEEVEHAVRVQNGDNVTEIGTGRMEPSGQLVLTLKPGEQSADKDDITRLNARLDAIDAALAVLAAAK
;
A
#
# COMPACT_ATOMS: atom_id res chain seq x y z
N MET A 1 -12.30 -26.61 -35.05
CA MET A 1 -12.71 -25.61 -34.01
C MET A 1 -12.63 -26.15 -32.59
N TRP A 2 -13.34 -27.24 -32.26
CA TRP A 2 -13.23 -27.85 -30.91
C TRP A 2 -11.82 -28.34 -30.58
N GLN A 3 -11.15 -29.04 -31.48
CA GLN A 3 -9.79 -29.56 -31.28
C GLN A 3 -8.76 -28.42 -30.98
N SER A 4 -8.84 -27.29 -31.68
CA SER A 4 -7.93 -26.19 -31.47
C SER A 4 -8.13 -25.47 -30.11
N MET A 5 -9.34 -25.55 -29.53
CA MET A 5 -9.62 -24.98 -28.21
C MET A 5 -9.09 -25.84 -27.07
N PHE A 6 -9.09 -27.16 -27.26
CA PHE A 6 -8.77 -28.13 -26.19
C PHE A 6 -7.41 -28.82 -26.38
N SER A 7 -6.73 -28.61 -27.52
CA SER A 7 -5.41 -29.16 -27.78
C SER A 7 -4.32 -28.21 -27.31
N VAL A 8 -3.67 -28.55 -26.21
CA VAL A 8 -2.52 -27.82 -25.68
C VAL A 8 -1.31 -28.01 -26.58
N GLN A 9 -0.72 -26.95 -27.13
CA GLN A 9 0.37 -27.02 -28.11
C GLN A 9 1.76 -27.13 -27.50
N ILE A 10 1.91 -26.80 -26.20
CA ILE A 10 3.15 -26.94 -25.45
C ILE A 10 2.92 -27.82 -24.22
N PRO A 11 3.96 -28.55 -23.74
CA PRO A 11 3.83 -29.38 -22.54
C PRO A 11 3.31 -28.57 -21.35
N ILE A 12 2.36 -29.12 -20.60
CA ILE A 12 1.76 -28.46 -19.43
C ILE A 12 2.82 -28.03 -18.42
N LEU A 13 3.84 -28.88 -18.18
CA LEU A 13 4.93 -28.57 -17.28
C LEU A 13 5.72 -27.33 -17.73
N GLU A 14 5.98 -27.21 -19.03
CA GLU A 14 6.67 -26.06 -19.61
C GLU A 14 5.83 -24.78 -19.41
N LYS A 15 4.53 -24.84 -19.61
CA LYS A 15 3.63 -23.71 -19.41
C LYS A 15 3.61 -23.27 -17.94
N ILE A 16 3.52 -24.21 -17.01
CA ILE A 16 3.61 -23.92 -15.58
C ILE A 16 4.95 -23.25 -15.24
N LEU A 17 6.06 -23.82 -15.71
CA LEU A 17 7.39 -23.28 -15.44
C LEU A 17 7.57 -21.88 -16.02
N ARG A 18 7.15 -21.63 -17.26
CA ARG A 18 7.15 -20.31 -17.88
C ARG A 18 6.37 -19.29 -17.05
N THR A 19 5.15 -19.64 -16.63
CA THR A 19 4.31 -18.77 -15.83
C THR A 19 4.97 -18.43 -14.48
N VAL A 20 5.55 -19.42 -13.79
CA VAL A 20 6.23 -19.22 -12.51
C VAL A 20 7.48 -18.33 -12.69
N LEU A 21 8.29 -18.57 -13.72
CA LEU A 21 9.50 -17.79 -13.99
C LEU A 21 9.16 -16.35 -14.36
N VAL A 22 8.14 -16.13 -15.18
CA VAL A 22 7.66 -14.80 -15.53
C VAL A 22 7.13 -14.08 -14.30
N TYR A 23 6.33 -14.74 -13.46
CA TYR A 23 5.85 -14.17 -12.21
C TYR A 23 7.02 -13.76 -11.29
N ALA A 24 7.99 -14.65 -11.07
CA ALA A 24 9.16 -14.35 -10.26
C ALA A 24 9.99 -13.18 -10.81
N THR A 25 10.17 -13.12 -12.14
CA THR A 25 10.86 -12.02 -12.83
C THR A 25 10.12 -10.70 -12.61
N MET A 26 8.78 -10.69 -12.73
CA MET A 26 7.97 -9.51 -12.51
C MET A 26 8.04 -9.02 -11.06
N VAL A 27 7.93 -9.92 -10.08
CA VAL A 27 8.11 -9.58 -8.67
C VAL A 27 9.49 -8.96 -8.43
N LEU A 28 10.54 -9.53 -9.02
CA LEU A 28 11.89 -9.01 -8.90
C LEU A 28 12.03 -7.63 -9.56
N LEU A 29 11.50 -7.42 -10.77
CA LEU A 29 11.52 -6.13 -11.46
C LEU A 29 10.81 -5.06 -10.65
N PHE A 30 9.59 -5.31 -10.18
CA PHE A 30 8.88 -4.36 -9.32
C PHE A 30 9.62 -4.08 -8.01
N ARG A 31 10.31 -5.08 -7.48
CA ARG A 31 11.14 -4.91 -6.29
C ARG A 31 12.35 -4.00 -6.54
N LEU A 32 12.97 -4.08 -7.73
CA LEU A 32 14.12 -3.25 -8.13
C LEU A 32 13.72 -1.81 -8.45
N VAL A 33 12.57 -1.61 -9.09
CA VAL A 33 12.04 -0.27 -9.42
C VAL A 33 11.72 0.52 -8.15
N GLY A 34 11.46 -0.15 -7.01
CA GLY A 34 11.24 0.49 -5.73
C GLY A 34 9.77 0.63 -5.37
N LYS A 35 9.53 1.23 -4.21
CA LYS A 35 8.22 1.36 -3.58
C LYS A 35 7.42 2.57 -4.10
N ARG A 36 7.56 2.94 -5.35
CA ARG A 36 6.78 4.04 -5.88
C ARG A 36 5.33 3.61 -5.95
N ASP A 37 4.51 4.37 -5.31
CA ASP A 37 3.07 4.26 -5.13
C ASP A 37 2.32 3.40 -6.16
N LEU A 38 2.09 2.13 -5.83
CA LEU A 38 1.00 1.37 -6.45
C LEU A 38 -0.38 1.89 -5.98
N ALA A 39 -0.39 2.71 -4.93
CA ALA A 39 -1.61 3.32 -4.40
C ALA A 39 -2.07 4.55 -5.20
N VAL A 40 -1.13 5.24 -5.87
CA VAL A 40 -1.43 6.40 -6.73
C VAL A 40 -0.70 6.21 -8.05
N LEU A 41 -1.25 5.37 -8.93
CA LEU A 41 -0.74 5.19 -10.28
C LEU A 41 -0.93 6.47 -11.08
N ASN A 42 0.16 7.03 -11.58
CA ASN A 42 0.07 8.11 -12.55
C ASN A 42 -0.13 7.55 -13.99
N THR A 43 -0.43 8.43 -14.92
CA THR A 43 -0.67 8.04 -16.32
C THR A 43 0.51 7.26 -16.93
N PHE A 44 1.75 7.63 -16.59
CA PHE A 44 2.94 6.96 -17.11
C PHE A 44 3.11 5.56 -16.53
N ASP A 45 2.85 5.38 -15.24
CA ASP A 45 2.87 4.07 -14.57
C ASP A 45 1.84 3.13 -15.20
N PHE A 46 0.64 3.66 -15.49
CA PHE A 46 -0.41 2.90 -16.17
C PHE A 46 0.03 2.45 -17.57
N VAL A 47 0.65 3.33 -18.36
CA VAL A 47 1.18 2.99 -19.69
C VAL A 47 2.25 1.89 -19.58
N VAL A 48 3.17 2.00 -18.61
CA VAL A 48 4.21 1.00 -18.39
C VAL A 48 3.60 -0.35 -18.02
N ILE A 49 2.63 -0.40 -17.10
CA ILE A 49 1.96 -1.63 -16.70
C ILE A 49 1.24 -2.27 -17.91
N PHE A 50 0.56 -1.47 -18.71
CA PHE A 50 -0.18 -1.96 -19.88
C PHE A 50 0.76 -2.55 -20.95
N LEU A 51 1.85 -1.85 -21.26
CA LEU A 51 2.87 -2.35 -22.21
C LEU A 51 3.57 -3.60 -21.66
N LEU A 52 3.88 -3.61 -20.37
CA LEU A 52 4.51 -4.74 -19.70
C LEU A 52 3.61 -5.98 -19.74
N SER A 53 2.30 -5.83 -19.51
CA SER A 53 1.33 -6.91 -19.64
C SER A 53 1.36 -7.55 -21.02
N ASN A 54 1.46 -6.74 -22.07
CA ASN A 54 1.54 -7.24 -23.46
C ASN A 54 2.87 -8.00 -23.71
N VAL A 55 4.00 -7.46 -23.24
CA VAL A 55 5.31 -8.11 -23.37
C VAL A 55 5.33 -9.46 -22.63
N VAL A 56 4.77 -9.51 -21.43
CA VAL A 56 4.75 -10.69 -20.57
C VAL A 56 3.78 -11.76 -21.08
N GLN A 57 2.68 -11.35 -21.70
CA GLN A 57 1.66 -12.26 -22.25
C GLN A 57 2.29 -13.31 -23.18
N ASN A 58 3.14 -12.88 -24.12
CA ASN A 58 3.77 -13.80 -25.08
C ASN A 58 4.74 -14.77 -24.39
N ALA A 59 5.40 -14.37 -23.30
CA ALA A 59 6.29 -15.24 -22.55
C ALA A 59 5.54 -16.36 -21.80
N ILE A 60 4.33 -16.08 -21.31
CA ILE A 60 3.47 -17.06 -20.62
C ILE A 60 2.78 -17.97 -21.63
N ILE A 61 2.15 -17.41 -22.68
CA ILE A 61 1.34 -18.15 -23.64
C ILE A 61 2.23 -19.00 -24.56
N GLY A 62 3.37 -18.45 -24.99
CA GLY A 62 4.23 -19.09 -26.00
C GLY A 62 3.49 -19.24 -27.33
N SER A 63 3.58 -20.39 -27.95
CA SER A 63 2.86 -20.75 -29.18
C SER A 63 1.46 -21.32 -28.96
N ASP A 64 1.05 -21.47 -27.69
CA ASP A 64 -0.22 -22.15 -27.32
C ASP A 64 -1.34 -21.15 -27.08
N ASN A 65 -2.21 -21.00 -28.07
CA ASN A 65 -3.41 -20.17 -28.00
C ASN A 65 -4.68 -20.95 -27.64
N SER A 66 -4.54 -22.16 -27.07
CA SER A 66 -5.69 -22.97 -26.66
C SER A 66 -6.36 -22.41 -25.40
N LEU A 67 -7.66 -22.64 -25.28
CA LEU A 67 -8.42 -22.29 -24.08
C LEU A 67 -7.87 -23.00 -22.84
N LEU A 68 -7.59 -24.31 -22.95
CA LEU A 68 -6.98 -25.08 -21.86
C LEU A 68 -5.63 -24.52 -21.43
N GLY A 69 -4.79 -24.15 -22.41
CA GLY A 69 -3.52 -23.52 -22.13
C GLY A 69 -3.66 -22.19 -21.40
N GLY A 70 -4.65 -21.36 -21.75
CA GLY A 70 -4.99 -20.14 -21.05
C GLY A 70 -5.45 -20.39 -19.60
N VAL A 71 -6.34 -21.37 -19.40
CA VAL A 71 -6.82 -21.75 -18.05
C VAL A 71 -5.68 -22.26 -17.17
N ILE A 72 -4.79 -23.11 -17.70
CA ILE A 72 -3.64 -23.63 -16.95
C ILE A 72 -2.71 -22.47 -16.55
N GLY A 73 -2.41 -21.56 -17.47
CA GLY A 73 -1.59 -20.38 -17.17
C GLY A 73 -2.20 -19.49 -16.10
N ALA A 74 -3.49 -19.19 -16.21
CA ALA A 74 -4.22 -18.38 -15.22
C ALA A 74 -4.29 -19.07 -13.85
N ALA A 75 -4.61 -20.36 -13.79
CA ALA A 75 -4.65 -21.13 -12.55
C ALA A 75 -3.27 -21.19 -11.88
N THR A 76 -2.20 -21.36 -12.68
CA THR A 76 -0.81 -21.35 -12.18
C THR A 76 -0.45 -19.96 -11.60
N LEU A 77 -0.82 -18.86 -12.29
CA LEU A 77 -0.54 -17.51 -11.84
C LEU A 77 -1.24 -17.21 -10.50
N VAL A 78 -2.52 -17.56 -10.40
CA VAL A 78 -3.28 -17.36 -9.14
C VAL A 78 -2.72 -18.25 -8.03
N GLY A 79 -2.41 -19.51 -8.34
CA GLY A 79 -1.87 -20.45 -7.36
C GLY A 79 -0.51 -20.06 -6.81
N ILE A 80 0.42 -19.59 -7.66
CA ILE A 80 1.75 -19.13 -7.22
C ILE A 80 1.64 -17.83 -6.40
N ASN A 81 0.75 -16.92 -6.81
CA ASN A 81 0.51 -15.69 -6.06
C ASN A 81 -0.06 -15.99 -4.65
N ASP A 82 -1.03 -16.88 -4.52
CA ASP A 82 -1.57 -17.31 -3.23
C ASP A 82 -0.49 -17.99 -2.36
N LEU A 83 0.32 -18.85 -2.96
CA LEU A 83 1.44 -19.50 -2.26
C LEU A 83 2.45 -18.49 -1.72
N VAL A 84 2.83 -17.50 -2.54
CA VAL A 84 3.75 -16.43 -2.15
C VAL A 84 3.15 -15.60 -1.03
N ASN A 85 1.88 -15.20 -1.11
CA ASN A 85 1.20 -14.44 -0.07
C ASN A 85 1.12 -15.21 1.26
N ARG A 86 0.82 -16.51 1.22
CA ARG A 86 0.83 -17.36 2.42
C ARG A 86 2.23 -17.52 3.02
N TRP A 87 3.25 -17.60 2.18
CA TRP A 87 4.63 -17.65 2.63
C TRP A 87 5.06 -16.33 3.27
N LEU A 88 4.73 -15.19 2.65
CA LEU A 88 4.96 -13.85 3.21
C LEU A 88 4.28 -13.69 4.58
N ALA A 89 3.01 -14.07 4.69
CA ALA A 89 2.25 -14.00 5.94
C ALA A 89 2.88 -14.81 7.09
N ARG A 90 3.69 -15.85 6.79
CA ARG A 90 4.37 -16.68 7.79
C ARG A 90 5.80 -16.27 8.06
N SER A 91 6.41 -15.44 7.23
CA SER A 91 7.83 -15.12 7.29
C SER A 91 8.09 -13.62 7.30
N ALA A 92 8.28 -13.04 8.48
CA ALA A 92 8.63 -11.63 8.64
C ALA A 92 9.92 -11.22 7.89
N ARG A 93 10.85 -12.18 7.66
CA ARG A 93 12.05 -11.92 6.85
C ARG A 93 11.72 -11.82 5.37
N ALA A 94 10.86 -12.72 4.86
CA ALA A 94 10.42 -12.69 3.47
C ALA A 94 9.63 -11.41 3.17
N THR A 95 8.70 -11.02 4.05
CA THR A 95 7.95 -9.77 3.96
C THR A 95 8.88 -8.55 3.90
N ARG A 96 9.85 -8.48 4.81
CA ARG A 96 10.83 -7.38 4.82
C ARG A 96 11.67 -7.32 3.54
N VAL A 97 12.03 -8.46 2.98
CA VAL A 97 12.84 -8.54 1.75
C VAL A 97 12.00 -8.25 0.52
N LEU A 98 10.80 -8.79 0.40
CA LEU A 98 9.96 -8.66 -0.80
C LEU A 98 9.08 -7.40 -0.79
N GLU A 99 8.45 -7.09 0.33
CA GLU A 99 7.61 -5.90 0.45
C GLU A 99 8.40 -4.68 0.96
N GLY A 100 9.36 -4.92 1.86
CA GLY A 100 10.21 -3.91 2.48
C GLY A 100 9.73 -3.48 3.86
N THR A 101 10.27 -2.34 4.35
CA THR A 101 9.92 -1.78 5.66
C THR A 101 9.32 -0.40 5.52
N PRO A 102 8.43 0.02 6.42
CA PRO A 102 7.95 1.39 6.46
C PRO A 102 9.11 2.39 6.51
N THR A 103 8.95 3.52 5.86
CA THR A 103 9.98 4.58 5.84
C THR A 103 9.36 5.88 6.33
N THR A 104 9.89 6.46 7.40
CA THR A 104 9.45 7.76 7.90
C THR A 104 9.89 8.86 6.95
N VAL A 105 8.95 9.68 6.51
CA VAL A 105 9.16 10.80 5.56
C VAL A 105 8.88 12.15 6.18
N ILE A 106 8.07 12.18 7.27
CA ILE A 106 7.81 13.36 8.10
C ILE A 106 8.09 12.98 9.56
N GLU A 107 8.77 13.84 10.28
CA GLU A 107 9.02 13.73 11.72
C GLU A 107 8.92 15.12 12.35
N ASP A 108 8.10 15.24 13.40
CA ASP A 108 7.85 16.51 14.12
C ASP A 108 7.50 17.72 13.24
N GLY A 109 6.73 17.50 12.18
CA GLY A 109 6.32 18.56 11.28
C GLY A 109 7.36 18.96 10.24
N GLN A 110 8.41 18.17 10.08
CA GLN A 110 9.46 18.42 9.11
C GLN A 110 9.65 17.24 8.17
N PHE A 111 9.92 17.55 6.90
CA PHE A 111 10.30 16.52 5.94
C PHE A 111 11.68 15.94 6.25
N ILE A 112 11.83 14.65 6.02
CA ILE A 112 13.13 13.97 6.05
C ILE A 112 13.69 13.91 4.62
N PRO A 113 14.62 14.80 4.21
CA PRO A 113 15.02 14.92 2.80
C PRO A 113 15.70 13.69 2.23
N ARG A 114 16.36 12.89 3.09
CA ARG A 114 16.97 11.60 2.69
C ARG A 114 15.93 10.55 2.36
N ALA A 115 14.84 10.51 3.11
CA ALA A 115 13.73 9.59 2.89
C ALA A 115 12.98 9.93 1.61
N LEU A 116 12.67 11.20 1.38
CA LEU A 116 12.01 11.69 0.16
C LEU A 116 12.83 11.35 -1.08
N ARG A 117 14.14 11.64 -1.08
CA ARG A 117 15.02 11.27 -2.20
C ARG A 117 15.06 9.77 -2.44
N ARG A 118 15.15 8.97 -1.38
CA ARG A 118 15.19 7.50 -1.50
C ARG A 118 13.90 6.92 -2.10
N LEU A 119 12.77 7.55 -1.82
CA LEU A 119 11.45 7.14 -2.33
C LEU A 119 11.08 7.85 -3.63
N SER A 120 11.94 8.76 -4.14
CA SER A 120 11.66 9.59 -5.32
C SER A 120 10.38 10.41 -5.19
N LEU A 121 10.05 10.84 -3.96
CA LEU A 121 8.89 11.66 -3.63
C LEU A 121 9.25 13.14 -3.64
N ARG A 122 8.35 13.96 -4.19
CA ARG A 122 8.43 15.41 -4.08
C ARG A 122 7.71 15.89 -2.82
N PRO A 123 8.20 16.94 -2.15
CA PRO A 123 7.51 17.51 -0.98
C PRO A 123 6.03 17.82 -1.26
N GLU A 124 5.71 18.35 -2.45
CA GLU A 124 4.36 18.74 -2.84
C GLU A 124 3.42 17.53 -2.92
N GLU A 125 3.93 16.35 -3.30
CA GLU A 125 3.15 15.10 -3.33
C GLU A 125 2.78 14.66 -1.92
N VAL A 126 3.73 14.80 -0.97
CA VAL A 126 3.49 14.46 0.43
C VAL A 126 2.56 15.48 1.09
N GLU A 127 2.70 16.79 0.81
CA GLU A 127 1.77 17.82 1.27
C GLU A 127 0.34 17.58 0.74
N HIS A 128 0.22 17.16 -0.52
CA HIS A 128 -1.08 16.80 -1.07
C HIS A 128 -1.72 15.62 -0.31
N ALA A 129 -0.92 14.59 -0.01
CA ALA A 129 -1.40 13.44 0.76
C ALA A 129 -1.76 13.82 2.21
N VAL A 130 -1.06 14.78 2.83
CA VAL A 130 -1.41 15.35 4.14
C VAL A 130 -2.81 15.99 4.08
N ARG A 131 -3.05 16.84 3.10
CA ARG A 131 -4.37 17.50 2.93
C ARG A 131 -5.51 16.51 2.67
N VAL A 132 -5.25 15.44 1.90
CA VAL A 132 -6.25 14.39 1.63
C VAL A 132 -6.61 13.60 2.89
N GLN A 133 -5.69 13.49 3.86
CA GLN A 133 -5.88 12.75 5.12
C GLN A 133 -6.25 13.66 6.30
N ASN A 134 -6.87 14.82 6.03
CA ASN A 134 -7.37 15.78 7.03
C ASN A 134 -6.28 16.50 7.85
N GLY A 135 -5.04 16.57 7.35
CA GLY A 135 -4.05 17.50 7.88
C GLY A 135 -4.06 18.80 7.07
N ASP A 136 -4.09 19.95 7.71
CA ASP A 136 -4.03 21.23 6.99
C ASP A 136 -2.60 21.55 6.56
N ASN A 137 -1.64 21.21 7.40
CA ASN A 137 -0.22 21.53 7.17
C ASN A 137 0.69 20.39 7.64
N VAL A 138 1.85 20.24 7.01
CA VAL A 138 2.90 19.30 7.43
C VAL A 138 3.37 19.56 8.87
N THR A 139 3.35 20.80 9.33
CA THR A 139 3.75 21.19 10.69
C THR A 139 2.89 20.55 11.80
N GLU A 140 1.67 20.14 11.49
CA GLU A 140 0.74 19.46 12.39
C GLU A 140 1.03 17.96 12.54
N ILE A 141 1.82 17.42 11.63
CA ILE A 141 2.12 15.99 11.58
C ILE A 141 3.25 15.66 12.56
N GLY A 142 2.97 14.81 13.54
CA GLY A 142 3.99 14.25 14.42
C GLY A 142 4.85 13.24 13.67
N THR A 143 4.21 12.29 12.97
CA THR A 143 4.94 11.27 12.17
C THR A 143 4.19 10.97 10.89
N GLY A 144 4.88 11.04 9.76
CA GLY A 144 4.39 10.56 8.46
C GLY A 144 5.25 9.39 7.99
N ARG A 145 4.62 8.21 7.76
CA ARG A 145 5.31 6.98 7.35
C ARG A 145 4.77 6.48 6.04
N MET A 146 5.66 6.24 5.10
CA MET A 146 5.36 5.53 3.86
C MET A 146 5.39 4.03 4.13
N GLU A 147 4.23 3.39 4.05
CA GLU A 147 4.12 1.94 4.21
C GLU A 147 4.64 1.18 2.97
N PRO A 148 4.96 -0.11 3.10
CA PRO A 148 5.39 -0.93 1.96
C PRO A 148 4.36 -1.00 0.82
N SER A 149 3.09 -0.83 1.13
CA SER A 149 1.99 -0.76 0.15
C SER A 149 2.00 0.50 -0.72
N GLY A 150 2.87 1.48 -0.40
CA GLY A 150 2.87 2.81 -1.03
C GLY A 150 1.89 3.80 -0.38
N GLN A 151 1.19 3.40 0.67
CA GLN A 151 0.28 4.28 1.38
C GLN A 151 1.03 5.12 2.41
N LEU A 152 0.78 6.43 2.40
CA LEU A 152 1.27 7.34 3.44
C LEU A 152 0.33 7.30 4.64
N VAL A 153 0.85 6.92 5.80
CA VAL A 153 0.13 6.93 7.08
C VAL A 153 0.62 8.11 7.91
N LEU A 154 -0.30 8.95 8.35
CA LEU A 154 -0.01 10.17 9.10
C LEU A 154 -0.52 10.04 10.53
N THR A 155 0.26 10.52 11.47
CA THR A 155 -0.13 10.69 12.87
C THR A 155 0.04 12.16 13.23
N LEU A 156 -1.04 12.84 13.61
CA LEU A 156 -1.03 14.23 14.06
C LEU A 156 -0.30 14.36 15.39
N LYS A 157 0.23 15.55 15.66
CA LYS A 157 0.75 15.91 16.97
C LYS A 157 -0.37 15.90 18.00
N PRO A 158 -0.09 15.60 19.27
CA PRO A 158 -1.15 15.51 20.31
C PRO A 158 -2.05 16.73 20.41
N GLY A 159 -1.51 17.94 20.15
CA GLY A 159 -2.29 19.19 20.20
C GLY A 159 -3.19 19.43 18.99
N GLU A 160 -2.94 18.71 17.88
CA GLU A 160 -3.66 18.83 16.60
C GLU A 160 -4.65 17.70 16.39
N GLN A 161 -4.73 16.75 17.32
CA GLN A 161 -5.70 15.66 17.26
C GLN A 161 -7.08 16.17 17.62
N SER A 162 -8.10 15.66 16.92
CA SER A 162 -9.49 15.92 17.31
C SER A 162 -9.74 15.41 18.73
N ALA A 163 -10.57 16.16 19.49
CA ALA A 163 -10.97 15.75 20.83
C ALA A 163 -11.57 14.35 20.80
N ASP A 164 -11.06 13.49 21.64
CA ASP A 164 -11.58 12.14 21.79
C ASP A 164 -12.72 12.08 22.83
N LYS A 165 -13.29 10.89 23.00
CA LYS A 165 -14.39 10.68 23.94
C LYS A 165 -13.97 10.93 25.40
N ASP A 166 -12.70 10.69 25.72
CA ASP A 166 -12.17 10.90 27.05
C ASP A 166 -11.96 12.39 27.34
N ASP A 167 -11.60 13.18 26.33
CA ASP A 167 -11.53 14.64 26.44
C ASP A 167 -12.90 15.25 26.74
N ILE A 168 -13.92 14.79 26.03
CA ILE A 168 -15.32 15.24 26.24
C ILE A 168 -15.78 14.82 27.65
N THR A 169 -15.45 13.62 28.08
CA THR A 169 -15.80 13.14 29.43
C THR A 169 -15.12 13.99 30.51
N ARG A 170 -13.84 14.33 30.33
CA ARG A 170 -13.10 15.22 31.24
C ARG A 170 -13.66 16.64 31.24
N LEU A 171 -14.05 17.15 30.10
CA LEU A 171 -14.69 18.46 29.98
C LEU A 171 -16.03 18.50 30.71
N ASN A 172 -16.88 17.49 30.53
CA ASN A 172 -18.17 17.37 31.19
C ASN A 172 -17.98 17.30 32.74
N ALA A 173 -17.05 16.49 33.23
CA ALA A 173 -16.76 16.41 34.65
C ALA A 173 -16.31 17.75 35.26
N ARG A 174 -15.57 18.57 34.50
CA ARG A 174 -15.21 19.94 34.92
C ARG A 174 -16.39 20.88 34.93
N LEU A 175 -17.28 20.79 33.96
CA LEU A 175 -18.52 21.58 33.91
C LEU A 175 -19.42 21.25 35.09
N ASP A 176 -19.64 19.96 35.40
CA ASP A 176 -20.41 19.51 36.54
C ASP A 176 -19.85 20.04 37.90
N ALA A 177 -18.52 20.05 38.03
CA ALA A 177 -17.85 20.60 39.22
C ALA A 177 -18.04 22.13 39.34
N ILE A 178 -18.02 22.87 38.21
CA ILE A 178 -18.27 24.31 38.19
C ILE A 178 -19.74 24.58 38.57
N ASP A 179 -20.67 23.86 37.99
CA ASP A 179 -22.10 24.00 38.27
C ASP A 179 -22.41 23.72 39.77
N ALA A 180 -21.78 22.69 40.34
CA ALA A 180 -21.90 22.41 41.79
C ALA A 180 -21.34 23.55 42.65
N ALA A 181 -20.17 24.13 42.25
CA ALA A 181 -19.58 25.26 42.99
C ALA A 181 -20.46 26.52 42.88
N LEU A 182 -21.04 26.81 41.69
CA LEU A 182 -21.98 27.91 41.51
C LEU A 182 -23.27 27.73 42.31
N ALA A 183 -23.80 26.53 42.39
CA ALA A 183 -24.99 26.22 43.20
C ALA A 183 -24.74 26.50 44.69
N VAL A 184 -23.57 26.12 45.23
CA VAL A 184 -23.17 26.43 46.61
C VAL A 184 -23.06 27.94 46.86
N LEU A 185 -22.45 28.68 45.95
CA LEU A 185 -22.34 30.14 46.05
C LEU A 185 -23.70 30.86 45.94
N ALA A 186 -24.59 30.35 45.13
CA ALA A 186 -25.96 30.88 44.99
C ALA A 186 -26.80 30.62 46.26
N ALA A 187 -26.61 29.50 46.93
CA ALA A 187 -27.29 29.15 48.16
C ALA A 187 -26.77 29.90 49.43
N ALA A 188 -25.57 30.48 49.31
CA ALA A 188 -24.94 31.25 50.42
C ALA A 188 -25.31 32.73 50.43
N LYS A 189 -26.19 33.17 49.52
CA LYS A 189 -26.73 34.53 49.42
C LYS A 189 -28.17 34.60 49.89
#